data_9f7560876de1bb4dafda36bdbfd62b19
#
_entry.id   9f7560876de1bb4dafda36bdbfd62b19
#
_cell.length_a   1.000
_cell.length_b   1.000
_cell.length_c   1.000
_cell.angle_alpha   90.00
_cell.angle_beta   90.00
_cell.angle_gamma   90.00
#
_symmetry.space_group_name_H-M   'P 1'
#
loop_
_entity.id
_entity.type
_entity.pdbx_description
1 polymer ?
#
loop_
_entity_poly.entity_id
_entity_poly.type
_entity_poly.pdbx_seq_one_letter_code
_entity_poly.pdbx_strand_id
1 'polypeptide(L)'
;MKFGRVKMKAHKIIKYPLMTERSINMIEMENKLVFIVDRRASKHDIAEAVNTLYEIEVDSVNTLINRDGNKKAFVKLKPGYDASDVAIRLGIL
;
A
#
# COMPACT_ATOMS: atom_id res chain seq x y z
N MET A 1 -5.45 26.30 -11.16
CA MET A 1 -6.01 25.23 -11.22
C MET A 1 -5.13 24.17 -11.48
N LYS A 2 -5.46 23.12 -11.15
CA LYS A 2 -4.72 22.11 -11.29
C LYS A 2 -5.15 21.36 -12.33
N PHE A 3 -4.46 20.90 -13.04
CA PHE A 3 -4.92 20.21 -13.99
C PHE A 3 -4.25 19.07 -14.17
N GLY A 4 -4.63 18.33 -14.83
CA GLY A 4 -4.07 17.28 -15.10
C GLY A 4 -4.37 16.12 -14.36
N ARG A 5 -4.37 16.09 -13.15
CA ARG A 5 -4.50 14.92 -12.43
C ARG A 5 -5.87 14.75 -11.90
N VAL A 6 -6.51 13.65 -12.20
CA VAL A 6 -7.78 13.29 -11.62
C VAL A 6 -7.47 12.66 -10.29
N LYS A 7 -8.03 13.22 -9.21
CA LYS A 7 -7.77 12.69 -7.92
C LYS A 7 -8.63 11.48 -7.67
N MET A 8 -8.04 10.35 -7.44
CA MET A 8 -8.76 9.12 -7.18
C MET A 8 -9.06 9.00 -5.69
N LYS A 9 -10.18 8.38 -5.36
CA LYS A 9 -10.50 8.14 -3.97
C LYS A 9 -9.62 7.03 -3.45
N ALA A 10 -9.28 7.11 -2.17
CA ALA A 10 -8.35 6.16 -1.57
C ALA A 10 -8.76 4.70 -1.78
N HIS A 11 -10.03 4.38 -1.62
CA HIS A 11 -10.47 2.99 -1.76
C HIS A 11 -10.43 2.50 -3.20
N LYS A 12 -10.25 3.41 -4.16
CA LYS A 12 -10.10 3.00 -5.55
C LYS A 12 -8.64 2.85 -5.90
N ILE A 13 -7.75 3.49 -5.17
CA ILE A 13 -6.32 3.38 -5.39
C ILE A 13 -5.84 2.03 -4.86
N ILE A 14 -6.24 1.67 -3.64
CA ILE A 14 -5.85 0.40 -3.03
C ILE A 14 -6.92 -0.64 -3.33
N LYS A 15 -6.59 -1.61 -4.15
CA LYS A 15 -7.57 -2.64 -4.53
C LYS A 15 -7.73 -3.69 -3.45
N TYR A 16 -6.63 -4.29 -3.03
CA TYR A 16 -6.67 -5.30 -1.96
C TYR A 16 -5.26 -5.60 -1.48
N PRO A 17 -5.12 -6.08 -0.24
CA PRO A 17 -3.81 -6.46 0.27
C PRO A 17 -3.43 -7.84 -0.24
N LEU A 18 -2.12 -8.08 -0.41
CA LEU A 18 -1.63 -9.38 -0.80
C LEU A 18 -1.37 -10.21 0.45
N MET A 19 -1.79 -11.48 0.41
CA MET A 19 -1.66 -12.38 1.55
C MET A 19 -0.87 -13.61 1.17
N THR A 20 0.31 -13.44 0.63
CA THR A 20 1.21 -14.56 0.31
C THR A 20 2.18 -14.74 1.45
N GLU A 21 2.84 -15.88 1.50
CA GLU A 21 3.85 -16.14 2.51
C GLU A 21 4.93 -15.06 2.47
N ARG A 22 5.33 -14.65 1.27
CA ARG A 22 6.35 -13.63 1.10
C ARG A 22 5.89 -12.29 1.64
N SER A 23 4.65 -11.90 1.35
CA SER A 23 4.15 -10.61 1.82
C SER A 23 3.98 -10.60 3.33
N ILE A 24 3.61 -11.73 3.92
CA ILE A 24 3.47 -11.84 5.37
C ILE A 24 4.85 -11.74 6.03
N ASN A 25 5.88 -12.36 5.42
CA ASN A 25 7.23 -12.23 5.93
C ASN A 25 7.71 -10.77 5.89
N MET A 26 7.34 -10.03 4.86
CA MET A 26 7.71 -8.62 4.77
C MET A 26 7.05 -7.80 5.86
N ILE A 27 5.82 -8.15 6.24
CA ILE A 27 5.13 -7.48 7.33
C ILE A 27 5.94 -7.66 8.62
N GLU A 28 6.35 -8.87 8.91
CA GLU A 28 7.04 -9.18 10.16
C GLU A 28 8.50 -8.74 10.19
N MET A 29 9.19 -8.89 9.08
CA MET A 29 10.63 -8.64 9.07
C MET A 29 11.01 -7.24 8.61
N GLU A 30 10.20 -6.62 7.78
CA GLU A 30 10.56 -5.35 7.18
C GLU A 30 9.58 -4.22 7.46
N ASN A 31 8.55 -4.47 8.22
CA ASN A 31 7.51 -3.48 8.53
C ASN A 31 6.88 -2.91 7.27
N LYS A 32 6.67 -3.78 6.27
CA LYS A 32 6.08 -3.41 5.00
C LYS A 32 4.78 -4.12 4.77
N LEU A 33 3.83 -3.42 4.14
CA LEU A 33 2.58 -4.00 3.68
C LEU A 33 2.63 -4.05 2.17
N VAL A 34 2.01 -5.06 1.58
CA VAL A 34 1.98 -5.21 0.13
C VAL A 34 0.54 -5.15 -0.34
N PHE A 35 0.27 -4.30 -1.31
CA PHE A 35 -1.07 -4.13 -1.85
C PHE A 35 -1.07 -4.24 -3.35
N ILE A 36 -2.20 -4.68 -3.90
CA ILE A 36 -2.44 -4.52 -5.34
C ILE A 36 -3.18 -3.20 -5.47
N VAL A 37 -2.67 -2.34 -6.35
CA VAL A 37 -3.18 -0.98 -6.49
C VAL A 37 -3.55 -0.70 -7.92
N ASP A 38 -4.22 0.43 -8.15
CA ASP A 38 -4.59 0.85 -9.49
C ASP A 38 -3.32 1.17 -10.28
N ARG A 39 -3.25 0.74 -11.53
CA ARG A 39 -2.05 0.95 -12.35
C ARG A 39 -1.72 2.42 -12.56
N ARG A 40 -2.72 3.27 -12.49
CA ARG A 40 -2.53 4.70 -12.73
C ARG A 40 -2.07 5.46 -11.50
N ALA A 41 -2.10 4.83 -10.34
CA ALA A 41 -1.73 5.50 -9.09
C ALA A 41 -0.22 5.66 -9.01
N SER A 42 0.24 6.84 -8.58
CA SER A 42 1.65 7.08 -8.36
C SER A 42 2.02 6.65 -6.95
N LYS A 43 3.31 6.62 -6.65
CA LYS A 43 3.77 6.32 -5.30
C LYS A 43 3.17 7.29 -4.29
N HIS A 44 3.08 8.55 -4.66
CA HIS A 44 2.50 9.57 -3.79
C HIS A 44 1.01 9.30 -3.54
N ASP A 45 0.28 8.93 -4.59
CA ASP A 45 -1.13 8.59 -4.46
C ASP A 45 -1.32 7.41 -3.52
N ILE A 46 -0.46 6.41 -3.65
CA ILE A 46 -0.53 5.20 -2.84
C ILE A 46 -0.26 5.52 -1.36
N ALA A 47 0.78 6.31 -1.10
CA ALA A 47 1.13 6.69 0.27
C ALA A 47 -0.02 7.46 0.93
N GLU A 48 -0.60 8.38 0.18
CA GLU A 48 -1.69 9.18 0.68
C GLU A 48 -2.94 8.33 0.95
N ALA A 49 -3.22 7.38 0.06
CA ALA A 49 -4.36 6.49 0.23
C ALA A 49 -4.20 5.60 1.46
N VAL A 50 -3.01 5.06 1.68
CA VAL A 50 -2.75 4.22 2.83
C VAL A 50 -2.89 5.03 4.12
N ASN A 51 -2.36 6.25 4.12
CA ASN A 51 -2.48 7.14 5.27
C ASN A 51 -3.95 7.42 5.58
N THR A 52 -4.73 7.69 4.56
CA THR A 52 -6.14 8.02 4.72
C THR A 52 -6.96 6.83 5.20
N LEU A 53 -6.73 5.66 4.60
CA LEU A 53 -7.54 4.49 4.92
C LEU A 53 -7.19 3.84 6.26
N TYR A 54 -5.93 3.83 6.61
CA TYR A 54 -5.48 3.10 7.79
C TYR A 54 -4.92 3.97 8.90
N GLU A 55 -4.88 5.28 8.66
CA GLU A 55 -4.41 6.26 9.65
C GLU A 55 -2.99 5.94 10.13
N ILE A 56 -2.11 5.66 9.18
CA ILE A 56 -0.72 5.38 9.47
C ILE A 56 0.17 6.23 8.58
N GLU A 57 1.40 6.47 9.00
CA GLU A 57 2.34 7.24 8.21
C GLU A 57 3.26 6.32 7.44
N VAL A 58 3.47 6.64 6.19
CA VAL A 58 4.26 5.84 5.27
C VAL A 58 5.64 6.45 5.11
N ASP A 59 6.66 5.61 5.23
CA ASP A 59 8.03 6.05 5.05
C ASP A 59 8.39 6.06 3.55
N SER A 60 8.07 4.99 2.85
CA SER A 60 8.37 4.91 1.44
C SER A 60 7.45 3.91 0.75
N VAL A 61 7.35 4.05 -0.57
CA VAL A 61 6.55 3.14 -1.41
C VAL A 61 7.38 2.75 -2.61
N ASN A 62 7.47 1.45 -2.88
CA ASN A 62 8.06 0.95 -4.10
C ASN A 62 6.97 0.25 -4.88
N THR A 63 7.02 0.30 -6.19
CA THR A 63 6.00 -0.31 -7.02
C THR A 63 6.62 -1.21 -8.08
N LEU A 64 5.84 -2.19 -8.52
CA LEU A 64 6.28 -3.14 -9.51
C LEU A 64 5.05 -3.57 -10.30
N ILE A 65 5.16 -3.64 -11.60
CA ILE A 65 4.05 -4.13 -12.42
C ILE A 65 4.38 -5.57 -12.82
N ASN A 66 3.48 -6.49 -12.46
CA ASN A 66 3.65 -7.89 -12.77
C ASN A 66 3.35 -8.19 -14.23
N ARG A 67 3.67 -9.40 -14.66
CA ARG A 67 3.38 -9.83 -16.02
C ARG A 67 1.90 -9.80 -16.33
N ASP A 68 1.07 -10.08 -15.33
CA ASP A 68 -0.38 -10.08 -15.52
C ASP A 68 -0.97 -8.68 -15.54
N GLY A 69 -0.14 -7.65 -15.47
CA GLY A 69 -0.60 -6.27 -15.55
C GLY A 69 -1.01 -5.65 -14.24
N ASN A 70 -0.95 -6.39 -13.15
CA ASN A 70 -1.28 -5.85 -11.85
C ASN A 70 -0.12 -5.04 -11.28
N LYS A 71 -0.43 -3.91 -10.68
CA LYS A 71 0.59 -3.09 -10.03
C LYS A 71 0.63 -3.43 -8.55
N LYS A 72 1.82 -3.80 -8.09
CA LYS A 72 2.04 -4.17 -6.72
C LYS A 72 2.77 -3.06 -6.00
N ALA A 73 2.32 -2.68 -4.83
CA ALA A 73 2.94 -1.62 -4.04
C ALA A 73 3.48 -2.19 -2.73
N PHE A 74 4.75 -1.91 -2.47
CA PHE A 74 5.40 -2.30 -1.23
C PHE A 74 5.48 -1.05 -0.38
N VAL A 75 4.69 -1.01 0.68
CA VAL A 75 4.54 0.19 1.51
C VAL A 75 5.26 0.00 2.83
N LYS A 76 6.33 0.77 3.03
CA LYS A 76 7.07 0.69 4.28
C LYS A 76 6.55 1.76 5.23
N LEU A 77 6.24 1.37 6.45
CA LEU A 77 5.69 2.29 7.44
C LEU A 77 6.82 3.00 8.19
N LYS A 78 6.52 4.18 8.70
CA LYS A 78 7.48 4.92 9.51
C LYS A 78 7.66 4.24 10.86
N PRO A 79 8.79 4.45 11.53
CA PRO A 79 8.98 3.94 12.88
C PRO A 79 7.86 4.44 13.77
N GLY A 80 7.38 3.60 14.63
CA GLY A 80 6.25 3.94 15.49
C GLY A 80 4.93 3.36 14.99
N TYR A 81 4.90 2.91 13.74
CA TYR A 81 3.73 2.23 13.20
C TYR A 81 4.12 0.79 12.89
N ASP A 82 3.29 -0.15 13.29
CA ASP A 82 3.60 -1.56 13.16
C ASP A 82 2.74 -2.17 12.06
N ALA A 83 3.38 -2.68 11.02
CA ALA A 83 2.66 -3.29 9.91
C ALA A 83 1.86 -4.50 10.37
N SER A 84 2.33 -5.21 11.40
CA SER A 84 1.59 -6.36 11.92
C SER A 84 0.24 -5.94 12.51
N ASP A 85 0.20 -4.80 13.21
CA ASP A 85 -1.05 -4.30 13.76
C ASP A 85 -2.04 -3.96 12.67
N VAL A 86 -1.56 -3.33 11.60
CA VAL A 86 -2.40 -2.97 10.48
C VAL A 86 -2.90 -4.23 9.79
N ALA A 87 -2.02 -5.22 9.62
CA ALA A 87 -2.38 -6.49 8.99
C ALA A 87 -3.48 -7.21 9.77
N ILE A 88 -3.42 -7.16 11.09
CA ILE A 88 -4.45 -7.76 11.93
C ILE A 88 -5.78 -7.05 11.69
N ARG A 89 -5.77 -5.73 11.63
CA ARG A 89 -6.99 -4.97 11.36
C ARG A 89 -7.57 -5.26 9.98
N LEU A 90 -6.70 -5.60 9.02
CA LEU A 90 -7.12 -5.92 7.67
C LEU A 90 -7.58 -7.37 7.55
N GLY A 91 -7.36 -8.18 8.57
CA GLY A 91 -7.72 -9.59 8.53
C GLY A 91 -6.69 -10.46 7.81
N ILE A 92 -5.47 -9.96 7.59
CA ILE A 92 -4.44 -10.72 6.92
C ILE A 92 -3.76 -11.70 7.87
N LEU A 93 -3.59 -11.31 9.10
CA LEU A 93 -2.97 -12.15 10.13
C LEU A 93 -3.97 -12.59 11.17
#